data_cf30be92d636ebe057b28177cc983c10
#
_entry.id   cf30be92d636ebe057b28177cc983c10
#
_cell.length_a   1.000
_cell.length_b   1.000
_cell.length_c   1.000
_cell.angle_alpha   90.00
_cell.angle_beta   90.00
_cell.angle_gamma   90.00
#
_symmetry.space_group_name_H-M   'P 1'
#
loop_
_entity.id
_entity.type
_entity.pdbx_description
1 polymer ?
#
loop_
_entity_poly.entity_id
_entity_poly.type
_entity_poly.pdbx_seq_one_letter_code
_entity_poly.pdbx_strand_id
1 'polypeptide(L)'
;MAKNGKKSKSLIASGIWCVVAVVVLFGYLGMVMGVPNMLNTIMKTAHDLLLNTVLYLMSICVITGAIGRVFVEFGVVALLERTLRPLMRPIFNLPGVTSLGAVMTFLSDNPAIISLAKDKRFASYFKKYQFISLTNFGTAFGMGLLVIVFMASQGYYAAPIIGLVGACCGCVCSTRLMQRFVLKAYPQYAVEDAVPKEETEEKEEESEKTEQTVFIRLLNAMLDGGRSGVDVGIAIIPGVLIISTFVMMFTFGPAADGTYNGAAYQGVELLPWLANKIDFVFEWLFGFHDPHLVAFPITALGAVGAALGLIPGFVSHGWIDGNAIAVFTAIGMCWSGFLSTHTAMLDSIGYRDLTPKAIMAHFCGGLVAAVTAHWMFALYLSLIHISEPTRQAEIS
;
A
#
# COMPACT_ATOMS: atom_id res chain seq x y z
N MET A 1 36.91 17.31 20.26
CA MET A 1 36.91 18.17 19.06
C MET A 1 36.93 17.46 17.73
N ALA A 2 37.64 16.33 17.55
CA ALA A 2 37.71 15.59 16.27
C ALA A 2 36.38 14.96 15.78
N LYS A 3 35.48 14.54 16.66
CA LYS A 3 34.17 13.95 16.31
C LYS A 3 33.18 14.97 15.70
N ASN A 4 33.25 16.23 16.13
CA ASN A 4 32.41 17.32 15.58
C ASN A 4 32.88 17.77 14.19
N GLY A 5 34.17 17.76 13.92
CA GLY A 5 34.70 18.13 12.60
C GLY A 5 34.41 17.11 11.51
N LYS A 6 34.36 15.80 11.86
CA LYS A 6 33.97 14.73 10.91
C LYS A 6 32.48 14.78 10.57
N LYS A 7 31.62 15.09 11.57
CA LYS A 7 30.17 15.25 11.39
C LYS A 7 29.81 16.47 10.54
N SER A 8 30.54 17.58 10.71
CA SER A 8 30.37 18.80 9.91
C SER A 8 30.80 18.60 8.45
N LYS A 9 31.95 17.94 8.18
CA LYS A 9 32.40 17.62 6.81
C LYS A 9 31.42 16.66 6.09
N SER A 10 30.86 15.68 6.79
CA SER A 10 29.84 14.78 6.25
C SER A 10 28.56 15.52 5.89
N LEU A 11 28.14 16.49 6.69
CA LEU A 11 26.93 17.33 6.44
C LEU A 11 27.13 18.21 5.20
N ILE A 12 28.28 18.86 5.06
CA ILE A 12 28.63 19.70 3.90
C ILE A 12 28.67 18.85 2.62
N ALA A 13 29.30 17.68 2.67
CA ALA A 13 29.32 16.77 1.53
C ALA A 13 27.91 16.31 1.12
N SER A 14 27.04 16.00 2.09
CA SER A 14 25.63 15.65 1.82
C SER A 14 24.87 16.82 1.18
N GLY A 15 25.13 18.06 1.63
CA GLY A 15 24.55 19.27 1.05
C GLY A 15 24.96 19.49 -0.40
N ILE A 16 26.25 19.30 -0.72
CA ILE A 16 26.77 19.41 -2.09
C ILE A 16 26.12 18.37 -3.00
N TRP A 17 26.05 17.12 -2.57
CA TRP A 17 25.39 16.06 -3.35
C TRP A 17 23.89 16.31 -3.56
N CYS A 18 23.21 16.86 -2.56
CA CYS A 18 21.80 17.24 -2.69
C CYS A 18 21.63 18.35 -3.76
N VAL A 19 22.46 19.41 -3.71
CA VAL A 19 22.42 20.48 -4.71
C VAL A 19 22.73 19.93 -6.11
N VAL A 20 23.77 19.11 -6.25
CA VAL A 20 24.12 18.48 -7.54
C VAL A 20 22.94 17.65 -8.07
N ALA A 21 22.32 16.82 -7.23
CA ALA A 21 21.16 16.00 -7.62
C ALA A 21 19.99 16.88 -8.10
N VAL A 22 19.66 17.95 -7.37
CA VAL A 22 18.61 18.90 -7.74
C VAL A 22 18.93 19.59 -9.06
N VAL A 23 20.16 20.09 -9.23
CA VAL A 23 20.59 20.78 -10.47
C VAL A 23 20.57 19.83 -11.67
N VAL A 24 21.01 18.59 -11.50
CA VAL A 24 20.98 17.59 -12.58
C VAL A 24 19.53 17.25 -12.95
N LEU A 25 18.68 17.00 -11.95
CA LEU A 25 17.28 16.64 -12.15
C LEU A 25 16.51 17.75 -12.86
N PHE A 26 16.48 18.95 -12.28
CA PHE A 26 15.73 20.07 -12.84
C PHE A 26 16.41 20.65 -14.08
N GLY A 27 17.73 20.57 -14.17
CA GLY A 27 18.48 20.96 -15.36
C GLY A 27 18.13 20.07 -16.55
N TYR A 28 18.08 18.76 -16.37
CA TYR A 28 17.65 17.83 -17.43
C TYR A 28 16.21 18.10 -17.88
N LEU A 29 15.28 18.17 -16.96
CA LEU A 29 13.87 18.45 -17.26
C LEU A 29 13.71 19.82 -17.94
N GLY A 30 14.41 20.84 -17.45
CA GLY A 30 14.39 22.19 -18.00
C GLY A 30 15.03 22.30 -19.37
N MET A 31 16.05 21.49 -19.68
CA MET A 31 16.64 21.44 -21.03
C MET A 31 15.70 20.78 -22.05
N VAL A 32 14.98 19.72 -21.65
CA VAL A 32 14.07 19.01 -22.55
C VAL A 32 12.75 19.76 -22.74
N MET A 33 12.12 20.19 -21.65
CA MET A 33 10.78 20.79 -21.66
C MET A 33 10.77 22.31 -21.85
N GLY A 34 11.92 22.97 -21.61
CA GLY A 34 12.00 24.41 -21.36
C GLY A 34 11.60 24.75 -19.92
N VAL A 35 12.39 25.58 -19.23
CA VAL A 35 12.18 25.91 -17.80
C VAL A 35 10.76 26.43 -17.50
N PRO A 36 10.17 27.37 -18.28
CA PRO A 36 8.82 27.83 -18.03
C PRO A 36 7.76 26.75 -18.15
N ASN A 37 7.88 25.86 -19.17
CA ASN A 37 6.94 24.77 -19.38
C ASN A 37 7.07 23.71 -18.28
N MET A 38 8.29 23.36 -17.89
CA MET A 38 8.56 22.47 -16.77
C MET A 38 7.87 22.95 -15.48
N LEU A 39 8.08 24.22 -15.10
CA LEU A 39 7.47 24.79 -13.89
C LEU A 39 5.95 24.84 -13.98
N ASN A 40 5.40 25.25 -15.13
CA ASN A 40 3.95 25.24 -15.36
C ASN A 40 3.38 23.83 -15.26
N THR A 41 4.04 22.84 -15.86
CA THR A 41 3.61 21.43 -15.79
C THR A 41 3.60 20.95 -14.35
N ILE A 42 4.66 21.19 -13.57
CA ILE A 42 4.71 20.82 -12.14
C ILE A 42 3.50 21.40 -11.40
N MET A 43 3.27 22.70 -11.54
CA MET A 43 2.21 23.38 -10.79
C MET A 43 0.81 22.95 -11.24
N LYS A 44 0.58 22.80 -12.53
CA LYS A 44 -0.72 22.36 -13.07
C LYS A 44 -1.00 20.91 -12.73
N THR A 45 0.01 20.03 -12.85
CA THR A 45 -0.14 18.62 -12.45
C THR A 45 -0.43 18.50 -10.97
N ALA A 46 0.33 19.19 -10.10
CA ALA A 46 0.08 19.16 -8.66
C ALA A 46 -1.31 19.71 -8.30
N HIS A 47 -1.75 20.79 -8.96
CA HIS A 47 -3.08 21.37 -8.75
C HIS A 47 -4.19 20.40 -9.17
N ASP A 48 -4.07 19.80 -10.35
CA ASP A 48 -5.05 18.83 -10.84
C ASP A 48 -5.12 17.57 -9.96
N LEU A 49 -3.96 17.04 -9.55
CA LEU A 49 -3.87 15.92 -8.61
C LEU A 49 -4.55 16.25 -7.28
N LEU A 50 -4.37 17.47 -6.76
CA LEU A 50 -5.01 17.88 -5.51
C LEU A 50 -6.54 17.88 -5.63
N LEU A 51 -7.07 18.51 -6.65
CA LEU A 51 -8.52 18.71 -6.80
C LEU A 51 -9.24 17.45 -7.29
N ASN A 52 -8.71 16.78 -8.29
CA ASN A 52 -9.41 15.70 -8.95
C ASN A 52 -9.06 14.30 -8.39
N THR A 53 -7.86 14.12 -7.83
CA THR A 53 -7.43 12.84 -7.29
C THR A 53 -7.47 12.79 -5.77
N VAL A 54 -6.80 13.74 -5.09
CA VAL A 54 -6.70 13.69 -3.62
C VAL A 54 -8.07 13.88 -2.97
N LEU A 55 -8.85 14.86 -3.39
CA LEU A 55 -10.19 15.08 -2.83
C LEU A 55 -11.13 13.90 -3.11
N TYR A 56 -11.00 13.27 -4.26
CA TYR A 56 -11.75 12.05 -4.58
C TYR A 56 -11.33 10.87 -3.68
N LEU A 57 -10.02 10.63 -3.52
CA LEU A 57 -9.50 9.62 -2.60
C LEU A 57 -9.93 9.89 -1.16
N MET A 58 -9.89 11.16 -0.72
CA MET A 58 -10.37 11.55 0.61
C MET A 58 -11.87 11.22 0.79
N SER A 59 -12.69 11.47 -0.21
CA SER A 59 -14.12 11.12 -0.17
C SER A 59 -14.33 9.61 0.01
N ILE A 60 -13.54 8.79 -0.68
CA ILE A 60 -13.54 7.33 -0.49
C ILE A 60 -13.06 6.97 0.91
N CYS A 61 -11.99 7.59 1.43
CA CYS A 61 -11.49 7.36 2.79
C CYS A 61 -12.58 7.66 3.85
N VAL A 62 -13.32 8.74 3.70
CA VAL A 62 -14.40 9.13 4.62
C VAL A 62 -15.51 8.07 4.63
N ILE A 63 -15.97 7.66 3.44
CA ILE A 63 -17.05 6.67 3.32
C ILE A 63 -16.59 5.29 3.83
N THR A 64 -15.42 4.82 3.40
CA THR A 64 -14.88 3.52 3.81
C THR A 64 -14.52 3.49 5.29
N GLY A 65 -13.99 4.60 5.84
CA GLY A 65 -13.74 4.78 7.26
C GLY A 65 -15.01 4.71 8.09
N ALA A 66 -16.08 5.38 7.64
CA ALA A 66 -17.41 5.31 8.27
C ALA A 66 -17.94 3.87 8.29
N ILE A 67 -17.90 3.15 7.15
CA ILE A 67 -18.32 1.75 7.05
C ILE A 67 -17.47 0.87 7.96
N GLY A 68 -16.15 1.02 7.95
CA GLY A 68 -15.21 0.27 8.78
C GLY A 68 -15.52 0.44 10.27
N ARG A 69 -15.77 1.68 10.72
CA ARG A 69 -16.11 1.96 12.12
C ARG A 69 -17.45 1.38 12.52
N VAL A 70 -18.46 1.43 11.64
CA VAL A 70 -19.76 0.76 11.85
C VAL A 70 -19.54 -0.76 11.99
N PHE A 71 -18.71 -1.37 11.18
CA PHE A 71 -18.40 -2.81 11.29
C PHE A 71 -17.75 -3.17 12.64
N VAL A 72 -16.87 -2.29 13.15
CA VAL A 72 -16.31 -2.45 14.50
C VAL A 72 -17.38 -2.35 15.55
N GLU A 73 -18.21 -1.28 15.52
CA GLU A 73 -19.23 -0.98 16.52
C GLU A 73 -20.29 -2.07 16.62
N PHE A 74 -20.71 -2.65 15.50
CA PHE A 74 -21.77 -3.66 15.44
C PHE A 74 -21.26 -5.11 15.39
N GLY A 75 -19.97 -5.33 15.67
CA GLY A 75 -19.40 -6.66 15.86
C GLY A 75 -19.12 -7.46 14.58
N VAL A 76 -19.23 -6.84 13.39
CA VAL A 76 -18.87 -7.50 12.13
C VAL A 76 -17.38 -7.89 12.12
N VAL A 77 -16.52 -7.06 12.71
CA VAL A 77 -15.09 -7.36 12.88
C VAL A 77 -14.90 -8.64 13.69
N ALA A 78 -15.66 -8.83 14.78
CA ALA A 78 -15.59 -10.05 15.59
C ALA A 78 -16.04 -11.30 14.82
N LEU A 79 -17.03 -11.16 13.94
CA LEU A 79 -17.48 -12.23 13.05
C LEU A 79 -16.40 -12.62 12.04
N LEU A 80 -15.81 -11.62 11.37
CA LEU A 80 -14.71 -11.82 10.42
C LEU A 80 -13.48 -12.42 11.12
N GLU A 81 -13.11 -11.91 12.28
CA GLU A 81 -12.03 -12.43 13.11
C GLU A 81 -12.25 -13.91 13.44
N ARG A 82 -13.45 -14.27 13.90
CA ARG A 82 -13.80 -15.67 14.22
C ARG A 82 -13.66 -16.60 13.01
N THR A 83 -14.05 -16.13 11.82
CA THR A 83 -13.96 -16.89 10.57
C THR A 83 -12.50 -17.05 10.11
N LEU A 84 -11.67 -16.02 10.24
CA LEU A 84 -10.28 -16.02 9.80
C LEU A 84 -9.34 -16.67 10.81
N ARG A 85 -9.70 -16.71 12.10
CA ARG A 85 -8.87 -17.24 13.20
C ARG A 85 -8.27 -18.63 12.93
N PRO A 86 -9.02 -19.64 12.43
CA PRO A 86 -8.47 -20.96 12.17
C PRO A 86 -7.42 -20.99 11.06
N LEU A 87 -7.47 -20.01 10.13
CA LEU A 87 -6.54 -19.91 9.00
C LEU A 87 -5.17 -19.33 9.39
N MET A 88 -5.10 -18.57 10.50
CA MET A 88 -3.88 -17.88 10.89
C MET A 88 -2.72 -18.84 11.16
N ARG A 89 -2.97 -19.94 11.87
CA ARG A 89 -1.92 -20.89 12.26
C ARG A 89 -1.37 -21.69 11.08
N PRO A 90 -2.19 -22.37 10.24
CA PRO A 90 -1.69 -23.15 9.12
C PRO A 90 -1.06 -22.29 8.01
N ILE A 91 -1.65 -21.13 7.69
CA ILE A 91 -1.23 -20.32 6.55
C ILE A 91 -0.05 -19.41 6.97
N PHE A 92 -0.19 -18.64 8.05
CA PHE A 92 0.76 -17.60 8.43
C PHE A 92 1.71 -18.02 9.54
N ASN A 93 1.47 -19.15 10.22
CA ASN A 93 2.18 -19.55 11.45
C ASN A 93 2.10 -18.49 12.56
N LEU A 94 0.93 -17.89 12.68
CA LEU A 94 0.61 -16.88 13.68
C LEU A 94 -0.53 -17.34 14.58
N PRO A 95 -0.61 -16.86 15.84
CA PRO A 95 -1.77 -17.11 16.69
C PRO A 95 -3.06 -16.62 16.08
N GLY A 96 -4.18 -17.27 16.39
CA GLY A 96 -5.50 -16.92 15.85
C GLY A 96 -5.91 -15.46 16.05
N VAL A 97 -5.52 -14.86 17.19
CA VAL A 97 -5.80 -13.44 17.50
C VAL A 97 -5.25 -12.46 16.45
N THR A 98 -4.28 -12.88 15.65
CA THR A 98 -3.72 -12.06 14.56
C THR A 98 -4.76 -11.67 13.52
N SER A 99 -5.83 -12.47 13.36
CA SER A 99 -6.93 -12.14 12.44
C SER A 99 -7.60 -10.79 12.75
N LEU A 100 -7.65 -10.39 14.02
CA LEU A 100 -8.09 -9.06 14.43
C LEU A 100 -7.22 -7.97 13.77
N GLY A 101 -5.90 -8.15 13.80
CA GLY A 101 -4.96 -7.22 13.16
C GLY A 101 -5.18 -7.10 11.65
N ALA A 102 -5.40 -8.22 10.95
CA ALA A 102 -5.69 -8.20 9.52
C ALA A 102 -6.97 -7.41 9.20
N VAL A 103 -8.06 -7.69 9.90
CA VAL A 103 -9.36 -7.03 9.67
C VAL A 103 -9.27 -5.54 9.99
N MET A 104 -8.68 -5.18 11.12
CA MET A 104 -8.53 -3.78 11.54
C MET A 104 -7.68 -2.99 10.55
N THR A 105 -6.56 -3.55 10.08
CA THR A 105 -5.68 -2.87 9.11
C THR A 105 -6.34 -2.77 7.73
N PHE A 106 -7.07 -3.80 7.31
CA PHE A 106 -7.82 -3.80 6.05
C PHE A 106 -8.92 -2.74 6.02
N LEU A 107 -9.63 -2.55 7.12
CA LEU A 107 -10.73 -1.58 7.23
C LEU A 107 -10.25 -0.14 7.51
N SER A 108 -9.03 0.03 7.99
CA SER A 108 -8.46 1.35 8.31
C SER A 108 -7.12 1.56 7.60
N ASP A 109 -6.01 1.49 8.33
CA ASP A 109 -4.65 1.63 7.79
C ASP A 109 -3.62 1.00 8.75
N ASN A 110 -2.37 0.98 8.32
CA ASN A 110 -1.22 0.41 9.02
C ASN A 110 -1.05 0.82 10.50
N PRO A 111 -1.38 2.03 10.97
CA PRO A 111 -1.33 2.36 12.40
C PRO A 111 -2.14 1.41 13.29
N ALA A 112 -3.17 0.74 12.76
CA ALA A 112 -3.98 -0.20 13.53
C ALA A 112 -3.16 -1.39 14.07
N ILE A 113 -2.29 -1.99 13.25
CA ILE A 113 -1.43 -3.11 13.69
C ILE A 113 -0.35 -2.63 14.68
N ILE A 114 0.15 -1.39 14.51
CA ILE A 114 1.11 -0.80 15.45
C ILE A 114 0.46 -0.62 16.84
N SER A 115 -0.78 -0.13 16.89
CA SER A 115 -1.53 0.04 18.13
C SER A 115 -1.78 -1.29 18.82
N LEU A 116 -2.21 -2.32 18.07
CA LEU A 116 -2.39 -3.67 18.61
C LEU A 116 -1.07 -4.27 19.13
N ALA A 117 0.04 -4.07 18.43
CA ALA A 117 1.34 -4.59 18.87
C ALA A 117 1.84 -3.94 20.17
N LYS A 118 1.38 -2.74 20.52
CA LYS A 118 1.70 -2.08 21.79
C LYS A 118 0.87 -2.60 22.98
N ASP A 119 -0.25 -3.26 22.70
CA ASP A 119 -1.08 -3.88 23.74
C ASP A 119 -0.38 -5.14 24.27
N LYS A 120 -0.04 -5.14 25.56
CA LYS A 120 0.67 -6.26 26.22
C LYS A 120 -0.14 -7.55 26.18
N ARG A 121 -1.47 -7.48 26.33
CA ARG A 121 -2.37 -8.63 26.29
C ARG A 121 -2.38 -9.26 24.89
N PHE A 122 -2.46 -8.44 23.85
CA PHE A 122 -2.34 -8.90 22.47
C PHE A 122 -0.94 -9.51 22.21
N ALA A 123 0.13 -8.84 22.64
CA ALA A 123 1.50 -9.28 22.45
C ALA A 123 1.83 -10.60 23.17
N SER A 124 1.18 -10.90 24.30
CA SER A 124 1.40 -12.12 25.08
C SER A 124 0.99 -13.43 24.37
N TYR A 125 0.20 -13.35 23.32
CA TYR A 125 -0.17 -14.52 22.52
C TYR A 125 0.94 -15.00 21.58
N PHE A 126 2.02 -14.22 21.40
CA PHE A 126 3.03 -14.45 20.37
C PHE A 126 4.37 -14.91 20.96
N LYS A 127 5.07 -15.77 20.21
CA LYS A 127 6.52 -15.89 20.35
C LYS A 127 7.21 -14.68 19.70
N LYS A 128 8.43 -14.33 20.16
CA LYS A 128 9.15 -13.15 19.67
C LYS A 128 9.26 -13.09 18.14
N TYR A 129 9.63 -14.22 17.49
CA TYR A 129 9.73 -14.23 16.01
C TYR A 129 8.40 -14.00 15.31
N GLN A 130 7.29 -14.47 15.89
CA GLN A 130 5.95 -14.23 15.37
C GLN A 130 5.56 -12.78 15.56
N PHE A 131 5.80 -12.23 16.74
CA PHE A 131 5.50 -10.85 17.09
C PHE A 131 6.21 -9.85 16.16
N ILE A 132 7.51 -10.06 15.91
CA ILE A 132 8.29 -9.24 14.99
C ILE A 132 7.72 -9.32 13.57
N SER A 133 7.27 -10.51 13.12
CA SER A 133 6.70 -10.70 11.79
C SER A 133 5.30 -10.07 11.60
N LEU A 134 4.65 -9.60 12.66
CA LEU A 134 3.39 -8.84 12.57
C LEU A 134 3.54 -7.58 11.71
N THR A 135 4.72 -6.98 11.67
CA THR A 135 5.00 -5.84 10.81
C THR A 135 4.72 -6.18 9.34
N ASN A 136 5.24 -7.32 8.88
CA ASN A 136 5.06 -7.78 7.50
C ASN A 136 3.63 -8.27 7.24
N PHE A 137 3.00 -8.88 8.24
CA PHE A 137 1.61 -9.33 8.14
C PHE A 137 0.64 -8.15 8.04
N GLY A 138 0.74 -7.18 8.94
CA GLY A 138 -0.18 -6.05 8.99
C GLY A 138 -0.06 -5.14 7.78
N THR A 139 1.16 -4.79 7.36
CA THR A 139 1.39 -3.91 6.22
C THR A 139 0.87 -4.45 4.89
N ALA A 140 0.67 -5.77 4.76
CA ALA A 140 0.11 -6.37 3.55
C ALA A 140 -1.39 -6.12 3.36
N PHE A 141 -2.09 -5.58 4.34
CA PHE A 141 -3.52 -5.29 4.28
C PHE A 141 -3.86 -3.81 4.49
N GLY A 142 -2.85 -2.96 4.62
CA GLY A 142 -3.07 -1.53 4.88
C GLY A 142 -3.86 -0.85 3.77
N MET A 143 -4.82 0.00 4.16
CA MET A 143 -5.73 0.71 3.25
C MET A 143 -6.51 -0.24 2.31
N GLY A 144 -6.68 -1.53 2.67
CA GLY A 144 -7.21 -2.54 1.75
C GLY A 144 -8.60 -2.22 1.20
N LEU A 145 -9.53 -1.82 2.07
CA LEU A 145 -10.87 -1.44 1.64
C LEU A 145 -10.85 -0.21 0.72
N LEU A 146 -10.02 0.80 1.04
CA LEU A 146 -9.86 1.99 0.21
C LEU A 146 -9.33 1.64 -1.18
N VAL A 147 -8.25 0.87 -1.26
CA VAL A 147 -7.64 0.46 -2.52
C VAL A 147 -8.64 -0.30 -3.39
N ILE A 148 -9.37 -1.27 -2.81
CA ILE A 148 -10.39 -2.04 -3.55
C ILE A 148 -11.50 -1.14 -4.08
N VAL A 149 -12.05 -0.25 -3.25
CA VAL A 149 -13.15 0.64 -3.65
C VAL A 149 -12.67 1.62 -4.72
N PHE A 150 -11.48 2.20 -4.56
CA PHE A 150 -10.91 3.10 -5.55
C PHE A 150 -10.66 2.40 -6.88
N MET A 151 -10.07 1.21 -6.88
CA MET A 151 -9.82 0.44 -8.09
C MET A 151 -11.12 -0.04 -8.77
N ALA A 152 -12.11 -0.44 -7.99
CA ALA A 152 -13.44 -0.80 -8.51
C ALA A 152 -14.15 0.40 -9.15
N SER A 153 -13.95 1.62 -8.62
CA SER A 153 -14.53 2.84 -9.18
C SER A 153 -13.99 3.19 -10.58
N GLN A 154 -12.88 2.56 -11.00
CA GLN A 154 -12.38 2.68 -12.38
C GLN A 154 -13.14 1.80 -13.40
N GLY A 155 -14.20 1.11 -12.96
CA GLY A 155 -15.04 0.27 -13.83
C GLY A 155 -14.68 -1.22 -13.86
N TYR A 156 -13.67 -1.65 -13.11
CA TYR A 156 -13.20 -3.04 -13.07
C TYR A 156 -13.58 -3.71 -11.74
N TYR A 157 -14.75 -4.33 -11.64
CA TYR A 157 -15.26 -4.84 -10.36
C TYR A 157 -14.63 -6.16 -9.91
N ALA A 158 -14.31 -7.08 -10.84
CA ALA A 158 -13.70 -8.37 -10.52
C ALA A 158 -12.19 -8.25 -10.24
N ALA A 159 -11.51 -7.36 -10.96
CA ALA A 159 -10.06 -7.22 -10.88
C ALA A 159 -9.53 -6.87 -9.47
N PRO A 160 -10.12 -5.93 -8.70
CA PRO A 160 -9.68 -5.65 -7.34
C PRO A 160 -9.86 -6.83 -6.38
N ILE A 161 -10.87 -7.68 -6.58
CA ILE A 161 -11.07 -8.88 -5.76
C ILE A 161 -9.97 -9.91 -6.06
N ILE A 162 -9.60 -10.06 -7.33
CA ILE A 162 -8.47 -10.91 -7.72
C ILE A 162 -7.16 -10.35 -7.13
N GLY A 163 -6.98 -9.02 -7.15
CA GLY A 163 -5.86 -8.34 -6.51
C GLY A 163 -5.78 -8.59 -5.00
N LEU A 164 -6.92 -8.63 -4.29
CA LEU A 164 -6.99 -9.01 -2.88
C LEU A 164 -6.43 -10.42 -2.64
N VAL A 165 -6.79 -11.38 -3.48
CA VAL A 165 -6.24 -12.75 -3.38
C VAL A 165 -4.72 -12.73 -3.61
N GLY A 166 -4.24 -11.97 -4.60
CA GLY A 166 -2.81 -11.75 -4.80
C GLY A 166 -2.13 -11.17 -3.56
N ALA A 167 -2.70 -10.14 -2.94
CA ALA A 167 -2.18 -9.55 -1.71
C ALA A 167 -2.14 -10.56 -0.55
N CYS A 168 -3.14 -11.45 -0.41
CA CYS A 168 -3.12 -12.52 0.58
C CYS A 168 -1.94 -13.48 0.36
N CYS A 169 -1.67 -13.89 -0.88
CA CYS A 169 -0.51 -14.74 -1.21
C CYS A 169 0.81 -14.02 -0.91
N GLY A 170 0.91 -12.74 -1.27
CA GLY A 170 2.06 -11.91 -0.94
C GLY A 170 2.29 -11.75 0.55
N CYS A 171 1.21 -11.59 1.33
CA CYS A 171 1.24 -11.53 2.78
C CYS A 171 1.81 -12.83 3.39
N VAL A 172 1.38 -13.99 2.89
CA VAL A 172 1.92 -15.29 3.32
C VAL A 172 3.43 -15.34 3.07
N CYS A 173 3.86 -14.99 1.87
CA CYS A 173 5.27 -14.97 1.49
C CYS A 173 6.07 -14.04 2.41
N SER A 174 5.65 -12.78 2.54
CA SER A 174 6.31 -11.75 3.34
C SER A 174 6.44 -12.17 4.81
N THR A 175 5.35 -12.61 5.42
CA THR A 175 5.30 -13.00 6.82
C THR A 175 6.19 -14.22 7.10
N ARG A 176 6.08 -15.27 6.28
CA ARG A 176 6.87 -16.49 6.44
C ARG A 176 8.36 -16.24 6.20
N LEU A 177 8.69 -15.42 5.22
CA LEU A 177 10.09 -15.05 4.95
C LEU A 177 10.69 -14.24 6.09
N MET A 178 9.94 -13.28 6.64
CA MET A 178 10.37 -12.52 7.82
C MET A 178 10.60 -13.43 9.02
N GLN A 179 9.69 -14.38 9.31
CA GLN A 179 9.88 -15.36 10.37
C GLN A 179 11.18 -16.15 10.21
N ARG A 180 11.49 -16.59 8.98
CA ARG A 180 12.76 -17.29 8.68
C ARG A 180 13.98 -16.40 8.90
N PHE A 181 13.90 -15.13 8.49
CA PHE A 181 15.00 -14.17 8.69
C PHE A 181 15.25 -13.88 10.18
N VAL A 182 14.18 -13.75 10.96
CA VAL A 182 14.28 -13.57 12.42
C VAL A 182 14.91 -14.79 13.07
N LEU A 183 14.41 -15.99 12.80
CA LEU A 183 14.92 -17.23 13.39
C LEU A 183 16.37 -17.56 12.98
N LYS A 184 16.77 -17.17 11.76
CA LYS A 184 18.16 -17.29 11.33
C LYS A 184 19.10 -16.35 12.10
N ALA A 185 18.61 -15.15 12.46
CA ALA A 185 19.39 -14.17 13.22
C ALA A 185 19.38 -14.44 14.71
N TYR A 186 18.24 -14.89 15.25
CA TYR A 186 17.96 -15.08 16.67
C TYR A 186 17.22 -16.41 16.90
N PRO A 187 17.89 -17.57 16.87
CA PRO A 187 17.24 -18.88 16.99
C PRO A 187 16.45 -19.04 18.30
N GLN A 188 16.89 -18.40 19.41
CA GLN A 188 16.23 -18.42 20.71
C GLN A 188 14.81 -17.82 20.66
N TYR A 189 14.49 -16.95 19.71
CA TYR A 189 13.16 -16.35 19.60
C TYR A 189 12.06 -17.36 19.18
N ALA A 190 12.44 -18.58 18.79
CA ALA A 190 11.50 -19.67 18.55
C ALA A 190 10.72 -20.08 19.81
N VAL A 191 11.32 -19.98 20.98
CA VAL A 191 10.75 -20.42 22.27
C VAL A 191 10.41 -19.25 23.20
N GLU A 192 11.07 -18.11 23.05
CA GLU A 192 10.84 -16.92 23.88
C GLU A 192 9.50 -16.27 23.56
N ASP A 193 8.72 -15.96 24.61
CA ASP A 193 7.48 -15.19 24.49
C ASP A 193 7.78 -13.70 24.23
N ALA A 194 6.92 -13.03 23.47
CA ALA A 194 7.08 -11.61 23.14
C ALA A 194 6.99 -10.74 24.40
N VAL A 195 6.05 -11.07 25.30
CA VAL A 195 5.86 -10.47 26.60
C VAL A 195 5.76 -11.58 27.65
N PRO A 196 6.44 -11.48 28.81
CA PRO A 196 6.27 -12.42 29.90
C PRO A 196 4.82 -12.46 30.37
N LYS A 197 4.29 -13.68 30.61
CA LYS A 197 2.89 -13.86 31.01
C LYS A 197 2.55 -13.22 32.37
N GLU A 198 3.53 -13.03 33.22
CA GLU A 198 3.39 -12.41 34.54
C GLU A 198 3.08 -10.90 34.49
N GLU A 199 3.33 -10.24 33.36
CA GLU A 199 3.07 -8.81 33.18
C GLU A 199 1.65 -8.50 32.64
N THR A 200 0.80 -9.52 32.46
CA THR A 200 -0.49 -9.39 31.77
C THR A 200 -1.70 -9.21 32.72
N GLU A 201 -1.50 -9.20 34.04
CA GLU A 201 -2.58 -9.02 35.03
C GLU A 201 -2.91 -7.54 35.30
N GLU A 202 -3.11 -6.73 34.25
CA GLU A 202 -3.75 -5.43 34.41
C GLU A 202 -5.28 -5.60 34.29
N LYS A 203 -6.00 -5.06 35.29
CA LYS A 203 -7.46 -5.09 35.39
C LYS A 203 -8.11 -4.52 34.12
N GLU A 204 -9.12 -5.20 33.64
CA GLU A 204 -10.06 -4.65 32.67
C GLU A 204 -10.66 -3.37 33.29
N GLU A 205 -10.34 -2.21 32.74
CA GLU A 205 -11.20 -1.05 32.87
C GLU A 205 -12.45 -1.35 32.06
N GLU A 206 -13.52 -1.76 32.75
CA GLU A 206 -14.87 -1.76 32.20
C GLU A 206 -15.20 -0.31 31.81
N SER A 207 -15.04 -0.04 30.51
CA SER A 207 -15.62 1.17 29.93
C SER A 207 -17.13 1.13 30.19
N GLU A 208 -17.62 2.02 31.04
CA GLU A 208 -19.05 2.24 31.29
C GLU A 208 -19.71 2.47 29.92
N LYS A 209 -20.37 1.43 29.41
CA LYS A 209 -21.23 1.53 28.23
C LYS A 209 -22.45 2.33 28.65
N THR A 210 -22.41 3.64 28.44
CA THR A 210 -23.59 4.49 28.46
C THR A 210 -24.62 3.85 27.52
N GLU A 211 -25.86 3.59 28.03
CA GLU A 211 -26.97 3.03 27.25
C GLU A 211 -27.40 4.01 26.15
N GLN A 212 -26.65 4.05 25.06
CA GLN A 212 -27.01 4.82 23.87
C GLN A 212 -27.95 4.00 23.00
N THR A 213 -28.93 4.66 22.40
CA THR A 213 -29.81 4.02 21.42
C THR A 213 -28.98 3.53 20.21
N VAL A 214 -29.45 2.45 19.55
CA VAL A 214 -28.77 1.87 18.36
C VAL A 214 -28.52 2.94 17.27
N PHE A 215 -29.49 3.87 17.10
CA PHE A 215 -29.34 4.96 16.13
C PHE A 215 -28.21 5.92 16.48
N ILE A 216 -28.10 6.32 17.76
CA ILE A 216 -27.02 7.22 18.22
C ILE A 216 -25.63 6.53 18.08
N ARG A 217 -25.53 5.24 18.41
CA ARG A 217 -24.32 4.44 18.21
C ARG A 217 -23.92 4.37 16.72
N LEU A 218 -24.89 4.13 15.83
CA LEU A 218 -24.66 4.13 14.38
C LEU A 218 -24.13 5.48 13.90
N LEU A 219 -24.80 6.56 14.28
CA LEU A 219 -24.43 7.92 13.86
C LEU A 219 -23.02 8.28 14.36
N ASN A 220 -22.73 8.02 15.64
CA ASN A 220 -21.42 8.29 16.22
C ASN A 220 -20.32 7.47 15.52
N ALA A 221 -20.55 6.17 15.30
CA ALA A 221 -19.60 5.32 14.56
C ALA A 221 -19.33 5.85 13.16
N MET A 222 -20.37 6.26 12.42
CA MET A 222 -20.20 6.84 11.08
C MET A 222 -19.38 8.13 11.10
N LEU A 223 -19.68 9.04 12.03
CA LEU A 223 -18.98 10.33 12.14
C LEU A 223 -17.52 10.14 12.59
N ASP A 224 -17.26 9.28 13.55
CA ASP A 224 -15.91 8.99 14.03
C ASP A 224 -15.05 8.30 12.95
N GLY A 225 -15.65 7.33 12.25
CA GLY A 225 -15.01 6.68 11.11
C GLY A 225 -14.74 7.64 9.96
N GLY A 226 -15.70 8.54 9.67
CA GLY A 226 -15.56 9.59 8.68
C GLY A 226 -14.42 10.56 9.02
N ARG A 227 -14.29 10.98 10.29
CA ARG A 227 -13.16 11.82 10.75
C ARG A 227 -11.81 11.12 10.54
N SER A 228 -11.71 9.84 10.92
CA SER A 228 -10.51 9.05 10.66
C SER A 228 -10.19 8.97 9.17
N GLY A 229 -11.21 8.87 8.31
CA GLY A 229 -11.05 8.91 6.86
C GLY A 229 -10.49 10.25 6.35
N VAL A 230 -10.89 11.38 6.95
CA VAL A 230 -10.31 12.70 6.63
C VAL A 230 -8.82 12.73 6.99
N ASP A 231 -8.44 12.21 8.16
CA ASP A 231 -7.04 12.16 8.59
C ASP A 231 -6.17 11.37 7.62
N VAL A 232 -6.66 10.21 7.14
CA VAL A 232 -5.99 9.41 6.10
C VAL A 232 -5.91 10.20 4.78
N GLY A 233 -6.99 10.85 4.37
CA GLY A 233 -7.02 11.69 3.16
C GLY A 233 -6.00 12.83 3.20
N ILE A 234 -5.86 13.49 4.35
CA ILE A 234 -4.84 14.55 4.54
C ILE A 234 -3.43 13.96 4.49
N ALA A 235 -3.22 12.81 5.11
CA ALA A 235 -1.91 12.18 5.19
C ALA A 235 -1.33 11.78 3.82
N ILE A 236 -2.16 11.50 2.82
CA ILE A 236 -1.70 11.16 1.47
C ILE A 236 -1.32 12.38 0.61
N ILE A 237 -1.77 13.60 0.96
CA ILE A 237 -1.55 14.81 0.16
C ILE A 237 -0.06 15.01 -0.23
N PRO A 238 0.90 15.04 0.71
CA PRO A 238 2.30 15.28 0.35
C PRO A 238 2.85 14.22 -0.61
N GLY A 239 2.49 12.95 -0.38
CA GLY A 239 2.90 11.84 -1.26
C GLY A 239 2.38 12.02 -2.68
N VAL A 240 1.09 12.28 -2.84
CA VAL A 240 0.48 12.48 -4.14
C VAL A 240 1.06 13.72 -4.84
N LEU A 241 1.10 14.86 -4.18
CA LEU A 241 1.56 16.09 -4.83
C LEU A 241 3.04 16.07 -5.19
N ILE A 242 3.89 15.52 -4.34
CA ILE A 242 5.33 15.51 -4.59
C ILE A 242 5.71 14.33 -5.46
N ILE A 243 5.44 13.09 -4.98
CA ILE A 243 5.97 11.88 -5.63
C ILE A 243 5.26 11.63 -6.96
N SER A 244 3.92 11.71 -7.01
CA SER A 244 3.20 11.45 -8.27
C SER A 244 3.52 12.48 -9.33
N THR A 245 3.61 13.79 -8.97
CA THR A 245 3.99 14.82 -9.94
C THR A 245 5.35 14.52 -10.58
N PHE A 246 6.37 14.19 -9.75
CA PHE A 246 7.68 13.87 -10.29
C PHE A 246 7.69 12.56 -11.10
N VAL A 247 7.03 11.52 -10.62
CA VAL A 247 6.94 10.25 -11.36
C VAL A 247 6.24 10.48 -12.71
N MET A 248 5.16 11.26 -12.73
CA MET A 248 4.47 11.59 -13.98
C MET A 248 5.36 12.34 -14.97
N MET A 249 6.19 13.27 -14.51
CA MET A 249 7.15 13.96 -15.37
C MET A 249 8.20 13.04 -15.99
N PHE A 250 8.47 11.88 -15.39
CA PHE A 250 9.35 10.84 -15.96
C PHE A 250 8.60 9.76 -16.72
N THR A 251 7.26 9.73 -16.63
CA THR A 251 6.42 8.69 -17.22
C THR A 251 5.70 9.18 -18.47
N PHE A 252 5.10 10.37 -18.40
CA PHE A 252 4.35 10.94 -19.52
C PHE A 252 5.27 11.63 -20.54
N GLY A 253 4.76 11.82 -21.75
CA GLY A 253 5.47 12.47 -22.84
C GLY A 253 5.05 13.94 -23.06
N PRO A 254 5.48 14.53 -24.20
CA PRO A 254 5.00 15.83 -24.66
C PRO A 254 3.51 15.76 -25.03
N ALA A 255 2.94 16.89 -25.45
CA ALA A 255 1.61 16.94 -26.04
C ALA A 255 1.55 16.09 -27.33
N ALA A 256 0.34 15.79 -27.80
CA ALA A 256 0.13 14.94 -29.00
C ALA A 256 0.83 15.48 -30.28
N ASP A 257 1.11 16.79 -30.33
CA ASP A 257 1.85 17.43 -31.42
C ASP A 257 3.38 17.37 -31.24
N GLY A 258 3.86 16.69 -30.19
CA GLY A 258 5.29 16.58 -29.87
C GLY A 258 5.88 17.79 -29.17
N THR A 259 5.07 18.78 -28.79
CA THR A 259 5.56 20.02 -28.15
C THR A 259 5.33 20.04 -26.64
N TYR A 260 6.10 20.88 -25.95
CA TYR A 260 5.89 21.18 -24.53
C TYR A 260 5.26 22.57 -24.40
N ASN A 261 4.04 22.61 -23.89
CA ASN A 261 3.27 23.85 -23.71
C ASN A 261 2.96 24.15 -22.23
N GLY A 262 3.55 23.41 -21.30
CA GLY A 262 3.34 23.55 -19.85
C GLY A 262 1.94 23.14 -19.40
N ALA A 263 1.26 22.24 -20.11
CA ALA A 263 0.03 21.60 -19.64
C ALA A 263 0.33 20.62 -18.49
N ALA A 264 -0.70 20.25 -17.73
CA ALA A 264 -0.59 19.16 -16.77
C ALA A 264 -0.22 17.85 -17.48
N TYR A 265 0.42 16.95 -16.75
CA TYR A 265 0.77 15.59 -17.20
C TYR A 265 1.72 15.52 -18.40
N GLN A 266 2.56 16.54 -18.63
CA GLN A 266 3.65 16.45 -19.58
C GLN A 266 4.93 15.97 -18.90
N GLY A 267 5.81 15.29 -19.66
CA GLY A 267 7.04 14.73 -19.11
C GLY A 267 8.01 14.27 -20.20
N VAL A 268 9.01 13.48 -19.81
CA VAL A 268 10.15 13.10 -20.66
C VAL A 268 10.24 11.61 -20.99
N GLU A 269 9.21 10.82 -20.67
CA GLU A 269 9.10 9.37 -20.97
C GLU A 269 10.32 8.52 -20.58
N LEU A 270 11.05 8.94 -19.54
CA LEU A 270 12.28 8.24 -19.15
C LEU A 270 11.98 6.84 -18.59
N LEU A 271 10.93 6.72 -17.75
CA LEU A 271 10.56 5.44 -17.16
C LEU A 271 10.05 4.45 -18.21
N PRO A 272 9.16 4.80 -19.14
CA PRO A 272 8.76 3.92 -20.25
C PRO A 272 9.94 3.55 -21.15
N TRP A 273 10.84 4.48 -21.45
CA TRP A 273 12.04 4.18 -22.23
C TRP A 273 12.96 3.14 -21.56
N LEU A 274 13.12 3.21 -20.23
CA LEU A 274 13.85 2.20 -19.48
C LEU A 274 13.10 0.86 -19.42
N ALA A 275 11.79 0.92 -19.21
CA ALA A 275 10.94 -0.26 -19.12
C ALA A 275 10.91 -1.05 -20.43
N ASN A 276 10.87 -0.38 -21.57
CA ASN A 276 10.91 -1.01 -22.89
C ASN A 276 12.16 -1.86 -23.16
N LYS A 277 13.25 -1.66 -22.39
CA LYS A 277 14.46 -2.49 -22.52
C LYS A 277 14.33 -3.87 -21.87
N ILE A 278 13.38 -4.01 -20.97
CA ILE A 278 13.11 -5.21 -20.19
C ILE A 278 11.61 -5.51 -20.12
N ASP A 279 10.86 -5.08 -21.17
CA ASP A 279 9.41 -5.22 -21.29
C ASP A 279 8.96 -6.67 -21.13
N PHE A 280 9.69 -7.62 -21.76
CA PHE A 280 9.41 -9.06 -21.64
C PHE A 280 9.34 -9.55 -20.18
N VAL A 281 10.09 -8.92 -19.25
CA VAL A 281 10.05 -9.27 -17.82
C VAL A 281 8.75 -8.78 -17.20
N PHE A 282 8.34 -7.55 -17.52
CA PHE A 282 7.11 -6.96 -16.97
C PHE A 282 5.86 -7.61 -17.59
N GLU A 283 5.90 -7.95 -18.87
CA GLU A 283 4.83 -8.67 -19.52
C GLU A 283 4.66 -10.08 -18.95
N TRP A 284 5.75 -10.84 -18.80
CA TRP A 284 5.69 -12.19 -18.25
C TRP A 284 5.32 -12.26 -16.77
N LEU A 285 5.85 -11.34 -15.94
CA LEU A 285 5.59 -11.36 -14.49
C LEU A 285 4.26 -10.73 -14.11
N PHE A 286 3.87 -9.65 -14.78
CA PHE A 286 2.76 -8.80 -14.38
C PHE A 286 1.70 -8.63 -15.48
N GLY A 287 1.96 -9.09 -16.71
CA GLY A 287 1.06 -8.91 -17.84
C GLY A 287 0.89 -7.45 -18.26
N PHE A 288 1.93 -6.63 -18.07
CA PHE A 288 1.87 -5.23 -18.48
C PHE A 288 2.15 -5.13 -19.97
N HIS A 289 1.14 -4.70 -20.73
CA HIS A 289 1.25 -4.49 -22.19
C HIS A 289 1.72 -3.09 -22.57
N ASP A 290 1.72 -2.16 -21.59
CA ASP A 290 2.16 -0.78 -21.79
C ASP A 290 3.29 -0.44 -20.80
N PRO A 291 4.43 0.10 -21.28
CA PRO A 291 5.60 0.37 -20.43
C PRO A 291 5.36 1.50 -19.41
N HIS A 292 4.35 2.35 -19.58
CA HIS A 292 4.01 3.40 -18.61
C HIS A 292 3.51 2.80 -17.29
N LEU A 293 2.94 1.59 -17.33
CA LEU A 293 2.37 0.92 -16.15
C LEU A 293 3.42 0.61 -15.07
N VAL A 294 4.71 0.54 -15.43
CA VAL A 294 5.78 0.29 -14.43
C VAL A 294 5.95 1.44 -13.43
N ALA A 295 5.44 2.63 -13.75
CA ALA A 295 5.45 3.75 -12.83
C ALA A 295 4.65 3.47 -11.55
N PHE A 296 3.57 2.68 -11.61
CA PHE A 296 2.77 2.35 -10.43
C PHE A 296 3.57 1.56 -9.36
N PRO A 297 4.16 0.38 -9.65
CA PRO A 297 4.93 -0.36 -8.66
C PRO A 297 6.13 0.44 -8.12
N ILE A 298 6.82 1.21 -8.96
CA ILE A 298 7.93 2.07 -8.52
C ILE A 298 7.44 3.12 -7.51
N THR A 299 6.31 3.76 -7.79
CA THR A 299 5.72 4.77 -6.90
C THR A 299 5.19 4.16 -5.60
N ALA A 300 4.59 2.97 -5.68
CA ALA A 300 4.05 2.25 -4.54
C ALA A 300 5.12 1.87 -3.49
N LEU A 301 6.38 1.65 -3.91
CA LEU A 301 7.51 1.46 -2.99
C LEU A 301 7.74 2.69 -2.09
N GLY A 302 7.45 3.88 -2.57
CA GLY A 302 7.55 5.11 -1.79
C GLY A 302 6.27 5.41 -0.98
N ALA A 303 5.13 5.41 -1.66
CA ALA A 303 3.83 5.72 -1.07
C ALA A 303 2.68 5.22 -1.97
N VAL A 304 1.84 4.32 -1.46
CA VAL A 304 0.70 3.80 -2.22
C VAL A 304 -0.31 4.88 -2.60
N GLY A 305 -0.55 5.86 -1.73
CA GLY A 305 -1.41 6.99 -2.05
C GLY A 305 -0.93 7.76 -3.28
N ALA A 306 0.39 7.93 -3.42
CA ALA A 306 0.99 8.51 -4.62
C ALA A 306 0.80 7.61 -5.85
N ALA A 307 0.97 6.29 -5.72
CA ALA A 307 0.73 5.35 -6.82
C ALA A 307 -0.73 5.40 -7.31
N LEU A 308 -1.70 5.48 -6.40
CA LEU A 308 -3.12 5.66 -6.75
C LEU A 308 -3.35 6.95 -7.54
N GLY A 309 -2.54 7.99 -7.28
CA GLY A 309 -2.57 9.24 -8.02
C GLY A 309 -2.25 9.12 -9.52
N LEU A 310 -1.55 8.04 -9.94
CA LEU A 310 -1.24 7.80 -11.35
C LEU A 310 -2.43 7.23 -12.15
N ILE A 311 -3.35 6.53 -11.47
CA ILE A 311 -4.41 5.75 -12.10
C ILE A 311 -5.30 6.60 -13.04
N PRO A 312 -5.82 7.79 -12.64
CA PRO A 312 -6.65 8.59 -13.54
C PRO A 312 -5.92 8.96 -14.84
N GLY A 313 -4.62 9.24 -14.77
CA GLY A 313 -3.79 9.50 -15.92
C GLY A 313 -3.67 8.28 -16.83
N PHE A 314 -3.47 7.08 -16.28
CA PHE A 314 -3.41 5.84 -17.07
C PHE A 314 -4.77 5.51 -17.72
N VAL A 315 -5.87 5.72 -17.00
CA VAL A 315 -7.24 5.54 -17.54
C VAL A 315 -7.49 6.49 -18.70
N SER A 316 -7.15 7.78 -18.55
CA SER A 316 -7.40 8.78 -19.60
C SER A 316 -6.63 8.53 -20.91
N HIS A 317 -5.46 7.87 -20.81
CA HIS A 317 -4.65 7.48 -21.97
C HIS A 317 -4.98 6.08 -22.51
N GLY A 318 -5.87 5.33 -21.84
CA GLY A 318 -6.24 3.98 -22.26
C GLY A 318 -5.13 2.92 -22.07
N TRP A 319 -4.15 3.18 -21.21
CA TRP A 319 -3.04 2.24 -20.93
C TRP A 319 -3.43 1.11 -19.98
N ILE A 320 -4.46 1.32 -19.16
CA ILE A 320 -4.86 0.41 -18.07
C ILE A 320 -5.92 -0.57 -18.57
N ASP A 321 -5.79 -1.81 -18.14
CA ASP A 321 -6.75 -2.88 -18.34
C ASP A 321 -7.14 -3.57 -17.01
N GLY A 322 -7.99 -4.58 -17.08
CA GLY A 322 -8.40 -5.32 -15.88
C GLY A 322 -7.25 -6.07 -15.21
N ASN A 323 -6.28 -6.56 -16.00
CA ASN A 323 -5.08 -7.20 -15.45
C ASN A 323 -4.23 -6.20 -14.66
N ALA A 324 -3.96 -5.04 -15.23
CA ALA A 324 -3.22 -3.99 -14.55
C ALA A 324 -3.90 -3.56 -13.24
N ILE A 325 -5.24 -3.41 -13.24
CA ILE A 325 -6.01 -3.11 -12.02
C ILE A 325 -5.86 -4.22 -10.97
N ALA A 326 -5.90 -5.49 -11.34
CA ALA A 326 -5.70 -6.60 -10.40
C ALA A 326 -4.30 -6.56 -9.78
N VAL A 327 -3.28 -6.39 -10.61
CA VAL A 327 -1.88 -6.30 -10.18
C VAL A 327 -1.63 -5.06 -9.32
N PHE A 328 -2.15 -3.91 -9.71
CA PHE A 328 -2.03 -2.66 -8.94
C PHE A 328 -2.75 -2.73 -7.60
N THR A 329 -3.91 -3.39 -7.54
CA THR A 329 -4.60 -3.64 -6.27
C THR A 329 -3.74 -4.49 -5.35
N ALA A 330 -3.17 -5.59 -5.86
CA ALA A 330 -2.32 -6.48 -5.08
C ALA A 330 -1.07 -5.77 -4.55
N ILE A 331 -0.38 -5.01 -5.41
CA ILE A 331 0.79 -4.21 -5.04
C ILE A 331 0.40 -3.08 -4.07
N GLY A 332 -0.65 -2.33 -4.37
CA GLY A 332 -1.10 -1.20 -3.58
C GLY A 332 -1.48 -1.60 -2.16
N MET A 333 -2.12 -2.76 -1.98
CA MET A 333 -2.39 -3.32 -0.66
C MET A 333 -1.11 -3.81 0.00
N CYS A 334 -0.34 -4.67 -0.68
CA CYS A 334 0.82 -5.32 -0.09
C CYS A 334 1.93 -4.32 0.28
N TRP A 335 2.17 -3.29 -0.53
CA TRP A 335 3.19 -2.27 -0.27
C TRP A 335 2.66 -0.99 0.38
N SER A 336 1.44 -1.00 0.90
CA SER A 336 0.92 0.15 1.63
C SER A 336 1.80 0.45 2.86
N GLY A 337 2.50 1.52 2.92
CA GLY A 337 3.45 1.83 4.00
C GLY A 337 4.75 1.02 3.99
N PHE A 338 5.20 0.60 2.81
CA PHE A 338 6.37 -0.26 2.59
C PHE A 338 7.61 0.14 3.41
N LEU A 339 8.08 1.37 3.32
CA LEU A 339 9.26 1.82 4.07
C LEU A 339 8.91 2.42 5.43
N SER A 340 7.90 3.27 5.48
CA SER A 340 7.56 4.06 6.66
C SER A 340 7.02 3.20 7.80
N THR A 341 6.06 2.31 7.51
CA THR A 341 5.43 1.48 8.54
C THR A 341 6.38 0.43 9.11
N HIS A 342 7.20 -0.22 8.26
CA HIS A 342 8.19 -1.18 8.74
C HIS A 342 9.19 -0.53 9.70
N THR A 343 9.67 0.66 9.35
CA THR A 343 10.60 1.41 10.21
C THR A 343 9.93 1.81 11.52
N ALA A 344 8.74 2.43 11.44
CA ALA A 344 8.03 2.94 12.62
C ALA A 344 7.60 1.81 13.56
N MET A 345 7.07 0.70 13.02
CA MET A 345 6.61 -0.43 13.83
C MET A 345 7.78 -1.13 14.51
N LEU A 346 8.83 -1.51 13.77
CA LEU A 346 9.98 -2.20 14.37
C LEU A 346 10.73 -1.33 15.37
N ASP A 347 10.77 -0.01 15.14
CA ASP A 347 11.31 0.94 16.13
C ASP A 347 10.45 0.96 17.41
N SER A 348 9.12 1.00 17.26
CA SER A 348 8.18 1.06 18.39
C SER A 348 8.16 -0.19 19.27
N ILE A 349 8.48 -1.35 18.70
CA ILE A 349 8.54 -2.63 19.42
C ILE A 349 9.98 -3.05 19.79
N GLY A 350 10.98 -2.18 19.54
CA GLY A 350 12.38 -2.37 19.98
C GLY A 350 13.23 -3.26 19.07
N TYR A 351 12.85 -3.49 17.80
CA TYR A 351 13.56 -4.37 16.86
C TYR A 351 13.99 -3.64 15.57
N ARG A 352 14.38 -2.38 15.67
CA ARG A 352 14.80 -1.52 14.56
C ARG A 352 15.91 -2.11 13.69
N ASP A 353 16.81 -2.88 14.27
CA ASP A 353 17.92 -3.58 13.58
C ASP A 353 17.43 -4.60 12.53
N LEU A 354 16.20 -5.08 12.65
CA LEU A 354 15.57 -6.01 11.72
C LEU A 354 14.84 -5.33 10.55
N THR A 355 14.77 -3.99 10.52
CA THR A 355 14.09 -3.23 9.46
C THR A 355 14.55 -3.62 8.04
N PRO A 356 15.85 -3.76 7.72
CA PRO A 356 16.26 -4.16 6.37
C PRO A 356 15.76 -5.55 5.97
N LYS A 357 15.68 -6.49 6.94
CA LYS A 357 15.16 -7.85 6.70
C LYS A 357 13.64 -7.84 6.45
N ALA A 358 12.91 -7.03 7.22
CA ALA A 358 11.48 -6.86 7.04
C ALA A 358 11.13 -6.24 5.69
N ILE A 359 11.85 -5.19 5.29
CA ILE A 359 11.72 -4.56 3.98
C ILE A 359 11.99 -5.56 2.84
N MET A 360 13.09 -6.33 2.93
CA MET A 360 13.41 -7.34 1.92
C MET A 360 12.33 -8.43 1.84
N ALA A 361 11.87 -8.94 2.99
CA ALA A 361 10.80 -9.95 3.02
C ALA A 361 9.50 -9.40 2.42
N HIS A 362 9.20 -8.13 2.70
CA HIS A 362 7.99 -7.49 2.20
C HIS A 362 8.07 -7.14 0.72
N PHE A 363 9.24 -6.76 0.23
CA PHE A 363 9.49 -6.59 -1.20
C PHE A 363 9.21 -7.87 -1.99
N CYS A 364 9.77 -9.01 -1.53
CA CYS A 364 9.47 -10.31 -2.13
C CYS A 364 7.98 -10.65 -2.06
N GLY A 365 7.32 -10.32 -0.92
CA GLY A 365 5.87 -10.51 -0.77
C GLY A 365 5.06 -9.75 -1.81
N GLY A 366 5.38 -8.48 -2.06
CA GLY A 366 4.70 -7.67 -3.06
C GLY A 366 4.90 -8.16 -4.50
N LEU A 367 6.09 -8.66 -4.82
CA LEU A 367 6.31 -9.32 -6.12
C LEU A 367 5.44 -10.58 -6.28
N VAL A 368 5.38 -11.42 -5.23
CA VAL A 368 4.50 -12.61 -5.24
C VAL A 368 3.03 -12.19 -5.36
N ALA A 369 2.61 -11.13 -4.68
CA ALA A 369 1.25 -10.59 -4.80
C ALA A 369 0.91 -10.20 -6.23
N ALA A 370 1.80 -9.46 -6.89
CA ALA A 370 1.63 -9.00 -8.26
C ALA A 370 1.55 -10.16 -9.26
N VAL A 371 2.51 -11.10 -9.19
CA VAL A 371 2.55 -12.29 -10.06
C VAL A 371 1.30 -13.14 -9.86
N THR A 372 0.89 -13.37 -8.60
CA THR A 372 -0.33 -14.13 -8.31
C THR A 372 -1.57 -13.45 -8.88
N ALA A 373 -1.70 -12.13 -8.74
CA ALA A 373 -2.83 -11.37 -9.27
C ALA A 373 -2.89 -11.46 -10.79
N HIS A 374 -1.76 -11.33 -11.49
CA HIS A 374 -1.67 -11.49 -12.94
C HIS A 374 -2.17 -12.87 -13.39
N TRP A 375 -1.58 -13.94 -12.88
CA TRP A 375 -1.94 -15.30 -13.31
C TRP A 375 -3.37 -15.68 -12.93
N MET A 376 -3.88 -15.20 -11.80
CA MET A 376 -5.28 -15.40 -11.43
C MET A 376 -6.23 -14.62 -12.34
N PHE A 377 -5.86 -13.41 -12.78
CA PHE A 377 -6.66 -12.66 -13.72
C PHE A 377 -6.68 -13.32 -15.10
N ALA A 378 -5.54 -13.83 -15.57
CA ALA A 378 -5.47 -14.62 -16.82
C ALA A 378 -6.35 -15.89 -16.74
N LEU A 379 -6.34 -16.60 -15.61
CA LEU A 379 -7.22 -17.74 -15.36
C LEU A 379 -8.69 -17.30 -15.37
N TYR A 380 -9.03 -16.20 -14.71
CA TYR A 380 -10.39 -15.65 -14.70
C TYR A 380 -10.91 -15.36 -16.11
N LEU A 381 -10.10 -14.73 -16.97
CA LEU A 381 -10.46 -14.47 -18.38
C LEU A 381 -10.67 -15.79 -19.15
N SER A 382 -9.80 -16.77 -18.98
CA SER A 382 -9.94 -18.06 -19.65
C SER A 382 -11.23 -18.79 -19.29
N LEU A 383 -11.65 -18.70 -18.01
CA LEU A 383 -12.91 -19.30 -17.54
C LEU A 383 -14.15 -18.60 -18.11
N ILE A 384 -14.10 -17.27 -18.27
CA ILE A 384 -15.21 -16.52 -18.88
C ILE A 384 -15.34 -16.90 -20.35
N HIS A 385 -14.26 -16.93 -21.12
CA HIS A 385 -14.28 -17.33 -22.52
C HIS A 385 -14.77 -18.76 -22.75
N ILE A 386 -14.55 -19.67 -21.83
CA ILE A 386 -15.10 -21.03 -21.90
C ILE A 386 -16.62 -21.03 -21.63
N SER A 387 -17.14 -20.13 -20.81
CA SER A 387 -18.56 -20.10 -20.43
C SER A 387 -19.45 -19.33 -21.45
N GLU A 388 -18.92 -18.41 -22.22
CA GLU A 388 -19.69 -17.67 -23.24
C GLU A 388 -20.19 -18.52 -24.41
N PRO A 389 -19.42 -19.45 -25.02
CA PRO A 389 -19.93 -20.30 -26.09
C PRO A 389 -21.08 -21.22 -25.68
N THR A 390 -21.12 -21.63 -24.40
CA THR A 390 -22.17 -22.48 -23.85
C THR A 390 -23.51 -21.74 -23.75
N ARG A 391 -23.48 -20.46 -23.40
CA ARG A 391 -24.70 -19.62 -23.35
C ARG A 391 -25.28 -19.29 -24.71
N GLN A 392 -24.45 -19.11 -25.75
CA GLN A 392 -24.91 -18.92 -27.12
C GLN A 392 -25.50 -20.21 -27.72
N ALA A 393 -25.00 -21.37 -27.35
CA ALA A 393 -25.53 -22.65 -27.76
C ALA A 393 -26.88 -23.04 -27.09
N GLU A 394 -27.20 -22.48 -25.92
CA GLU A 394 -28.48 -22.69 -25.23
C GLU A 394 -29.59 -21.74 -25.73
N ILE A 395 -29.28 -20.72 -26.50
CA ILE A 395 -30.23 -19.71 -27.04
C ILE A 395 -30.50 -19.96 -28.53
N SER A 396 -29.76 -20.83 -29.20
CA SER A 396 -29.95 -21.27 -30.58
C SER A 396 -30.70 -22.60 -30.67
#